data_d17bd7205a355d1f3be495f1fdd10ed9
#
_entry.id   d17bd7205a355d1f3be495f1fdd10ed9
#
_cell.length_a   1.000
_cell.length_b   1.000
_cell.length_c   1.000
_cell.angle_alpha   90.00
_cell.angle_beta   90.00
_cell.angle_gamma   90.00
#
_symmetry.space_group_name_H-M   'P 1'
#
loop_
_entity.id
_entity.type
_entity.pdbx_description
1 polymer ?
#
loop_
_entity_poly.entity_id
_entity_poly.type
_entity_poly.pdbx_seq_one_letter_code
_entity_poly.pdbx_strand_id
1 'polypeptide(L)'
;MDAHTQSAEYNARFAVPTLPTFSRFLDLPSHSQQALKTIVVISAVFLHSLSFPLEPSFFARRRWSTQAVSILDAAEKKFGGRPYRLARGDKELIVLPAALIPELNRLGSDVLDARQSHAFAFVAHLTGLQLTVKASYQSQILQRRVSPALPDLFLPVATRISVAMKRELPDGDKWKKIKPLDAVVPCFSEAMSLVIFGEAMVKNPRVVELAYKLTQDLFAVAFIMRLVPSFLQPILVWFLPVKWNLNRKWREFESLVGPEVQRQREIKEDGGSTVGMDLLSCMVRDAVTGFEQDPSVLTILCGSVATAAIFSVGNLICHLVADLTTNPDILDELRAEIRTKHAETGGHWDMPALGSLEKLYPLIVYSRVVKKDCVLGGVHVRRGQFITMSGRERTMNPTLYEDPDVYKGLRFCTPDKIDEHRVRPFRTVDTDILTWGAGRAACPGRAIADVAAKIFVVQLLDEYDFAFVDGKRPEPSTFHEFVFFNPDNEMLFRRRKDSIGVRF
;
A
#
# COMPACT_ATOMS: atom_id res chain seq x y z
N MET A 1 7.82 -46.84 2.64
CA MET A 1 8.24 -45.39 2.70
C MET A 1 8.10 -45.00 4.15
N ASP A 2 9.23 -44.89 4.81
CA ASP A 2 9.34 -44.93 6.26
C ASP A 2 8.94 -43.62 6.98
N ALA A 3 8.36 -43.79 8.17
CA ALA A 3 7.92 -42.72 9.05
C ALA A 3 9.04 -41.69 9.36
N HIS A 4 10.31 -42.04 9.23
CA HIS A 4 11.47 -41.16 9.37
C HIS A 4 11.62 -40.14 8.23
N THR A 5 11.22 -40.46 7.00
CA THR A 5 11.27 -39.54 5.86
C THR A 5 10.14 -38.52 5.93
N GLN A 6 8.96 -38.88 6.43
CA GLN A 6 7.87 -37.94 6.67
C GLN A 6 8.18 -36.96 7.82
N SER A 7 8.90 -37.39 8.86
CA SER A 7 9.34 -36.52 9.96
C SER A 7 10.40 -35.50 9.52
N ALA A 8 11.30 -35.87 8.63
CA ALA A 8 12.33 -34.96 8.09
C ALA A 8 11.75 -33.91 7.13
N GLU A 9 10.81 -34.32 6.27
CA GLU A 9 10.07 -33.36 5.41
C GLU A 9 9.13 -32.44 6.20
N TYR A 10 8.54 -32.95 7.30
CA TYR A 10 7.72 -32.14 8.19
C TYR A 10 8.56 -31.09 8.92
N ASN A 11 9.77 -31.43 9.37
CA ASN A 11 10.69 -30.52 10.03
C ASN A 11 11.37 -29.51 9.08
N ALA A 12 11.62 -29.87 7.81
CA ALA A 12 12.16 -28.95 6.80
C ALA A 12 11.14 -27.86 6.37
N ARG A 13 9.84 -28.15 6.47
CA ARG A 13 8.76 -27.16 6.23
C ARG A 13 8.59 -26.15 7.35
N PHE A 14 9.27 -26.32 8.48
CA PHE A 14 9.23 -25.42 9.64
C PHE A 14 10.53 -24.63 9.85
N ALA A 15 11.43 -24.60 8.85
CA ALA A 15 12.55 -23.68 8.88
C ALA A 15 12.02 -22.24 9.02
N VAL A 16 12.34 -21.62 10.14
CA VAL A 16 12.04 -20.20 10.43
C VAL A 16 12.67 -19.39 9.31
N PRO A 17 11.92 -18.59 8.53
CA PRO A 17 12.55 -17.55 7.71
C PRO A 17 13.42 -16.74 8.67
N THR A 18 14.70 -16.65 8.39
CA THR A 18 15.66 -16.00 9.27
C THR A 18 15.23 -14.55 9.46
N LEU A 19 15.06 -14.12 10.70
CA LEU A 19 14.76 -12.76 11.15
C LEU A 19 15.58 -11.61 10.47
N PRO A 20 16.69 -11.85 9.75
CA PRO A 20 17.45 -10.82 9.05
C PRO A 20 16.65 -9.97 8.06
N THR A 21 15.73 -10.57 7.31
CA THR A 21 14.95 -9.86 6.26
C THR A 21 13.98 -8.82 6.85
N PHE A 22 13.43 -9.13 8.02
CA PHE A 22 12.50 -8.22 8.70
C PHE A 22 13.22 -7.08 9.44
N SER A 23 14.42 -7.32 9.94
CA SER A 23 15.19 -6.31 10.67
C SER A 23 15.71 -5.18 9.75
N ARG A 24 15.98 -5.48 8.47
CA ARG A 24 16.38 -4.47 7.49
C ARG A 24 15.21 -3.64 6.97
N PHE A 25 14.02 -4.23 6.91
CA PHE A 25 12.80 -3.48 6.57
C PHE A 25 12.55 -2.30 7.54
N LEU A 26 13.12 -2.40 8.75
CA LEU A 26 12.93 -1.42 9.80
C LEU A 26 14.05 -0.38 9.90
N ASP A 27 15.13 -0.49 9.12
CA ASP A 27 16.30 0.41 9.22
C ASP A 27 16.74 0.62 10.70
N LEU A 28 16.67 -0.46 11.51
CA LEU A 28 16.93 -0.41 12.93
C LEU A 28 18.45 -0.49 13.20
N PRO A 29 18.99 0.34 14.09
CA PRO A 29 20.35 0.16 14.59
C PRO A 29 20.58 -1.28 15.10
N SER A 30 21.79 -1.79 14.98
CA SER A 30 22.15 -3.17 15.35
C SER A 30 21.70 -3.57 16.78
N HIS A 31 21.76 -2.65 17.73
CA HIS A 31 21.26 -2.85 19.09
C HIS A 31 19.73 -3.05 19.16
N SER A 32 18.98 -2.33 18.33
CA SER A 32 17.51 -2.47 18.24
C SER A 32 17.10 -3.77 17.54
N GLN A 33 17.91 -4.25 16.59
CA GLN A 33 17.72 -5.57 15.97
C GLN A 33 17.92 -6.69 16.99
N GLN A 34 18.91 -6.55 17.86
CA GLN A 34 19.20 -7.51 18.91
C GLN A 34 18.12 -7.49 20.00
N ALA A 35 17.66 -6.30 20.40
CA ALA A 35 16.52 -6.13 21.30
C ALA A 35 15.24 -6.74 20.73
N LEU A 36 14.97 -6.56 19.44
CA LEU A 36 13.82 -7.15 18.74
C LEU A 36 13.91 -8.68 18.73
N LYS A 37 15.08 -9.25 18.42
CA LYS A 37 15.34 -10.71 18.52
C LYS A 37 15.11 -11.20 19.93
N THR A 38 15.60 -10.48 20.92
CA THR A 38 15.48 -10.82 22.35
C THR A 38 14.01 -10.76 22.79
N ILE A 39 13.25 -9.73 22.41
CA ILE A 39 11.82 -9.62 22.73
C ILE A 39 11.02 -10.74 22.07
N VAL A 40 11.28 -11.06 20.82
CA VAL A 40 10.62 -12.18 20.11
C VAL A 40 10.96 -13.51 20.76
N VAL A 41 12.23 -13.72 21.14
CA VAL A 41 12.68 -14.94 21.83
C VAL A 41 12.11 -15.00 23.25
N ILE A 42 12.16 -13.93 24.03
CA ILE A 42 11.58 -13.87 25.38
C ILE A 42 10.07 -14.09 25.33
N SER A 43 9.37 -13.47 24.38
CA SER A 43 7.93 -13.69 24.20
C SER A 43 7.63 -15.14 23.80
N ALA A 44 8.45 -15.74 22.95
CA ALA A 44 8.30 -17.15 22.56
C ALA A 44 8.62 -18.10 23.72
N VAL A 45 9.68 -17.83 24.48
CA VAL A 45 10.09 -18.64 25.65
C VAL A 45 9.10 -18.49 26.80
N PHE A 46 8.63 -17.26 27.07
CA PHE A 46 7.63 -16.98 28.11
C PHE A 46 6.28 -17.64 27.80
N LEU A 47 5.87 -17.63 26.52
CA LEU A 47 4.65 -18.29 26.05
C LEU A 47 4.80 -19.81 26.02
N HIS A 48 6.00 -20.33 25.84
CA HIS A 48 6.27 -21.78 25.88
C HIS A 48 6.32 -22.32 27.32
N SER A 49 6.69 -21.48 28.29
CA SER A 49 6.72 -21.87 29.71
C SER A 49 5.36 -21.78 30.42
N LEU A 50 4.39 -21.10 29.82
CA LEU A 50 3.02 -21.04 30.32
C LEU A 50 2.20 -22.13 29.64
N SER A 51 2.02 -23.27 30.31
CA SER A 51 1.12 -24.38 29.90
C SER A 51 -0.35 -23.95 29.98
N PHE A 52 -0.74 -22.90 29.26
CA PHE A 52 -2.11 -22.37 29.22
C PHE A 52 -2.73 -22.59 27.82
N PRO A 53 -4.08 -22.65 27.70
CA PRO A 53 -4.79 -22.85 26.43
C PRO A 53 -4.66 -21.71 25.40
N LEU A 54 -3.59 -20.93 25.47
CA LEU A 54 -3.21 -19.87 24.53
C LEU A 54 -2.48 -20.41 23.28
N GLU A 55 -2.05 -21.65 23.30
CA GLU A 55 -1.29 -22.31 22.23
C GLU A 55 -1.92 -22.24 20.84
N PRO A 56 -3.22 -22.55 20.64
CA PRO A 56 -3.82 -22.54 19.31
C PRO A 56 -3.78 -21.16 18.65
N SER A 57 -3.94 -20.08 19.42
CA SER A 57 -4.00 -18.72 18.85
C SER A 57 -2.61 -18.18 18.48
N PHE A 58 -1.57 -18.53 19.23
CA PHE A 58 -0.20 -18.10 18.93
C PHE A 58 0.34 -18.79 17.67
N PHE A 59 0.18 -20.10 17.55
CA PHE A 59 0.58 -20.84 16.35
C PHE A 59 -0.21 -20.39 15.11
N ALA A 60 -1.49 -20.10 15.26
CA ALA A 60 -2.31 -19.56 14.19
C ALA A 60 -1.82 -18.16 13.75
N ARG A 61 -1.47 -17.26 14.69
CA ARG A 61 -0.88 -15.93 14.39
C ARG A 61 0.44 -16.05 13.65
N ARG A 62 1.36 -16.89 14.14
CA ARG A 62 2.65 -17.15 13.51
C ARG A 62 2.47 -17.73 12.11
N ARG A 63 1.62 -18.75 11.96
CA ARG A 63 1.34 -19.34 10.66
C ARG A 63 0.73 -18.33 9.69
N TRP A 64 -0.22 -17.51 10.16
CA TRP A 64 -0.79 -16.44 9.35
C TRP A 64 0.25 -15.41 8.95
N SER A 65 1.16 -15.02 9.84
CA SER A 65 2.17 -14.00 9.51
C SER A 65 3.14 -14.42 8.40
N THR A 66 3.35 -15.72 8.20
CA THR A 66 4.31 -16.24 7.22
C THR A 66 3.67 -16.95 6.03
N GLN A 67 2.42 -17.39 6.14
CA GLN A 67 1.76 -18.25 5.17
C GLN A 67 0.34 -17.80 4.77
N ALA A 68 -0.03 -16.55 5.06
CA ALA A 68 -1.40 -16.08 4.82
C ALA A 68 -1.84 -16.28 3.36
N VAL A 69 -0.98 -15.98 2.39
CA VAL A 69 -1.27 -16.15 0.96
C VAL A 69 -1.55 -17.62 0.64
N SER A 70 -0.68 -18.53 1.07
CA SER A 70 -0.85 -19.97 0.83
C SER A 70 -2.08 -20.54 1.53
N ILE A 71 -2.41 -20.02 2.73
CA ILE A 71 -3.63 -20.43 3.46
C ILE A 71 -4.87 -19.98 2.70
N LEU A 72 -4.88 -18.76 2.20
CA LEU A 72 -5.99 -18.22 1.40
C LEU A 72 -6.16 -19.00 0.10
N ASP A 73 -5.07 -19.27 -0.62
CA ASP A 73 -5.10 -20.07 -1.87
C ASP A 73 -5.61 -21.49 -1.64
N ALA A 74 -5.15 -22.15 -0.58
CA ALA A 74 -5.60 -23.50 -0.25
C ALA A 74 -7.08 -23.54 0.16
N ALA A 75 -7.53 -22.51 0.91
CA ALA A 75 -8.93 -22.40 1.29
C ALA A 75 -9.81 -22.13 0.08
N GLU A 76 -9.39 -21.26 -0.83
CA GLU A 76 -10.12 -20.95 -2.07
C GLU A 76 -10.29 -22.19 -2.94
N LYS A 77 -9.21 -22.95 -3.15
CA LYS A 77 -9.27 -24.25 -3.86
C LYS A 77 -10.21 -25.25 -3.21
N LYS A 78 -10.29 -25.25 -1.86
CA LYS A 78 -11.13 -26.19 -1.11
C LYS A 78 -12.60 -25.80 -1.10
N PHE A 79 -12.91 -24.52 -0.97
CA PHE A 79 -14.28 -24.05 -0.73
C PHE A 79 -14.97 -23.53 -2.00
N GLY A 80 -14.21 -23.12 -3.01
CA GLY A 80 -14.69 -22.81 -4.37
C GLY A 80 -15.88 -21.83 -4.40
N GLY A 81 -15.68 -20.57 -4.01
CA GLY A 81 -16.73 -19.55 -4.05
C GLY A 81 -17.87 -19.73 -3.03
N ARG A 82 -17.75 -20.65 -2.08
CA ARG A 82 -18.69 -20.80 -0.96
C ARG A 82 -18.20 -20.03 0.26
N PRO A 83 -19.08 -19.51 1.12
CA PRO A 83 -18.68 -18.89 2.38
C PRO A 83 -17.92 -19.87 3.29
N TYR A 84 -16.82 -19.40 3.89
CA TYR A 84 -16.04 -20.20 4.84
C TYR A 84 -15.44 -19.33 5.95
N ARG A 85 -14.91 -19.99 6.99
CA ARG A 85 -14.28 -19.32 8.13
C ARG A 85 -12.80 -19.68 8.20
N LEU A 86 -11.97 -18.69 8.50
CA LEU A 86 -10.53 -18.82 8.71
C LEU A 86 -10.14 -18.32 10.09
N ALA A 87 -9.42 -19.14 10.84
CA ALA A 87 -8.79 -18.74 12.10
C ALA A 87 -7.47 -18.04 11.80
N ARG A 88 -7.44 -16.70 11.98
CA ARG A 88 -6.24 -15.89 11.78
C ARG A 88 -5.36 -15.81 13.04
N GLY A 89 -5.90 -16.27 14.16
CA GLY A 89 -5.24 -16.26 15.47
C GLY A 89 -5.51 -14.99 16.30
N ASP A 90 -5.62 -13.83 15.66
CA ASP A 90 -6.07 -12.58 16.30
C ASP A 90 -7.59 -12.38 16.16
N LYS A 91 -8.17 -12.86 15.09
CA LYS A 91 -9.61 -12.85 14.81
C LYS A 91 -9.99 -14.04 13.91
N GLU A 92 -11.25 -14.39 13.94
CA GLU A 92 -11.89 -15.23 12.94
C GLU A 92 -12.28 -14.35 11.75
N LEU A 93 -11.92 -14.77 10.54
CA LEU A 93 -12.34 -14.15 9.30
C LEU A 93 -13.48 -14.96 8.69
N ILE A 94 -14.57 -14.31 8.34
CA ILE A 94 -15.62 -14.87 7.49
C ILE A 94 -15.29 -14.46 6.07
N VAL A 95 -14.88 -15.41 5.25
CA VAL A 95 -14.60 -15.18 3.83
C VAL A 95 -15.88 -15.41 3.06
N LEU A 96 -16.32 -14.41 2.35
CA LEU A 96 -17.52 -14.42 1.52
C LEU A 96 -17.13 -14.44 0.05
N PRO A 97 -17.94 -15.07 -0.82
CA PRO A 97 -17.73 -15.04 -2.26
C PRO A 97 -17.69 -13.61 -2.79
N ALA A 98 -16.79 -13.34 -3.73
CA ALA A 98 -16.67 -12.00 -4.34
C ALA A 98 -17.94 -11.58 -5.11
N ALA A 99 -18.77 -12.52 -5.52
CA ALA A 99 -20.08 -12.25 -6.10
C ALA A 99 -21.02 -11.42 -5.19
N LEU A 100 -20.78 -11.42 -3.86
CA LEU A 100 -21.54 -10.64 -2.89
C LEU A 100 -21.05 -9.18 -2.73
N ILE A 101 -20.00 -8.75 -3.45
CA ILE A 101 -19.50 -7.36 -3.40
C ILE A 101 -20.59 -6.33 -3.70
N PRO A 102 -21.46 -6.51 -4.72
CA PRO A 102 -22.55 -5.55 -4.97
C PRO A 102 -23.53 -5.44 -3.79
N GLU A 103 -23.85 -6.54 -3.13
CA GLU A 103 -24.71 -6.55 -1.94
C GLU A 103 -24.03 -5.84 -0.76
N LEU A 104 -22.74 -6.13 -0.50
CA LEU A 104 -21.96 -5.42 0.52
C LEU A 104 -21.93 -3.90 0.27
N ASN A 105 -21.76 -3.48 -0.97
CA ASN A 105 -21.65 -2.07 -1.32
C ASN A 105 -22.96 -1.29 -1.14
N ARG A 106 -24.09 -1.97 -1.08
CA ARG A 106 -25.41 -1.36 -0.78
C ARG A 106 -25.54 -1.03 0.69
N LEU A 107 -24.86 -1.77 1.57
CA LEU A 107 -24.91 -1.54 3.02
C LEU A 107 -24.09 -0.30 3.41
N GLY A 108 -24.62 0.48 4.34
CA GLY A 108 -23.96 1.68 4.85
C GLY A 108 -22.76 1.37 5.77
N SER A 109 -21.94 2.38 6.01
CA SER A 109 -20.82 2.29 6.98
C SER A 109 -21.28 2.15 8.43
N ASP A 110 -22.56 2.35 8.70
CA ASP A 110 -23.20 2.06 9.99
C ASP A 110 -23.48 0.56 10.19
N VAL A 111 -23.48 -0.24 9.12
CA VAL A 111 -23.60 -1.71 9.15
C VAL A 111 -22.26 -2.37 8.90
N LEU A 112 -21.50 -1.96 7.86
CA LEU A 112 -20.21 -2.52 7.47
C LEU A 112 -19.14 -1.42 7.38
N ASP A 113 -18.10 -1.50 8.21
CA ASP A 113 -17.09 -0.46 8.33
C ASP A 113 -15.72 -0.92 7.83
N ALA A 114 -15.25 -0.34 6.70
CA ALA A 114 -13.92 -0.57 6.15
C ALA A 114 -12.82 0.07 6.98
N ARG A 115 -13.08 1.26 7.56
CA ARG A 115 -12.08 2.00 8.34
C ARG A 115 -11.70 1.24 9.61
N GLN A 116 -12.68 0.63 10.29
CA GLN A 116 -12.39 -0.23 11.44
C GLN A 116 -11.56 -1.45 11.05
N SER A 117 -11.80 -2.03 9.87
CA SER A 117 -10.99 -3.14 9.36
C SER A 117 -9.53 -2.72 9.13
N HIS A 118 -9.31 -1.57 8.48
CA HIS A 118 -7.96 -1.02 8.30
C HIS A 118 -7.30 -0.68 9.64
N ALA A 119 -8.01 -0.01 10.54
CA ALA A 119 -7.51 0.33 11.86
C ALA A 119 -7.08 -0.91 12.66
N PHE A 120 -7.81 -2.00 12.52
CA PHE A 120 -7.44 -3.27 13.12
C PHE A 120 -6.18 -3.87 12.48
N ALA A 121 -6.09 -3.87 11.15
CA ALA A 121 -4.92 -4.39 10.42
C ALA A 121 -3.63 -3.65 10.80
N PHE A 122 -3.71 -2.34 11.05
CA PHE A 122 -2.59 -1.49 11.44
C PHE A 122 -2.49 -1.23 12.95
N VAL A 123 -3.26 -1.95 13.78
CA VAL A 123 -3.27 -1.78 15.25
C VAL A 123 -3.35 -0.27 15.62
N ALA A 124 -4.33 0.42 15.06
CA ALA A 124 -4.43 1.89 15.03
C ALA A 124 -4.30 2.56 16.41
N HIS A 125 -4.77 1.91 17.49
CA HIS A 125 -4.65 2.40 18.86
C HIS A 125 -3.20 2.46 19.38
N LEU A 126 -2.28 1.71 18.75
CA LEU A 126 -0.85 1.73 19.08
C LEU A 126 -0.01 2.50 18.08
N THR A 127 -0.50 2.70 16.85
CA THR A 127 0.27 3.32 15.76
C THR A 127 -0.03 4.79 15.53
N GLY A 128 -1.00 5.36 16.26
CA GLY A 128 -1.43 6.77 16.11
C GLY A 128 -2.51 6.99 15.05
N LEU A 129 -2.98 5.93 14.39
CA LEU A 129 -4.01 6.01 13.34
C LEU A 129 -5.46 5.99 13.87
N GLN A 130 -5.67 6.07 15.19
CA GLN A 130 -7.01 5.93 15.78
C GLN A 130 -8.01 6.99 15.28
N LEU A 131 -7.55 8.18 14.92
CA LEU A 131 -8.39 9.24 14.39
C LEU A 131 -9.00 8.89 13.02
N THR A 132 -8.33 8.07 12.21
CA THR A 132 -8.84 7.64 10.89
C THR A 132 -10.09 6.77 10.98
N VAL A 133 -10.36 6.16 12.14
CA VAL A 133 -11.62 5.43 12.39
C VAL A 133 -12.77 6.40 12.60
N LYS A 134 -12.50 7.50 13.30
CA LYS A 134 -13.52 8.51 13.71
C LYS A 134 -13.82 9.48 12.57
N ALA A 135 -12.85 9.77 11.71
CA ALA A 135 -12.95 10.76 10.64
C ALA A 135 -12.90 10.14 9.24
N SER A 136 -13.72 10.66 8.34
CA SER A 136 -13.60 10.45 6.89
C SER A 136 -13.27 11.75 6.15
N TYR A 137 -13.00 12.82 6.89
CA TYR A 137 -12.81 14.18 6.39
C TYR A 137 -11.71 14.25 5.34
N GLN A 138 -10.49 13.75 5.64
CA GLN A 138 -9.38 13.70 4.70
C GLN A 138 -9.71 12.97 3.39
N SER A 139 -10.48 11.88 3.48
CA SER A 139 -10.89 11.12 2.29
C SER A 139 -11.90 11.88 1.44
N GLN A 140 -12.81 12.62 2.07
CA GLN A 140 -13.80 13.45 1.38
C GLN A 140 -13.13 14.63 0.68
N ILE A 141 -12.18 15.30 1.32
CA ILE A 141 -11.43 16.41 0.73
C ILE A 141 -10.56 15.92 -0.43
N LEU A 142 -9.87 14.78 -0.29
CA LEU A 142 -9.13 14.17 -1.40
C LEU A 142 -10.00 13.97 -2.64
N GLN A 143 -11.22 13.45 -2.47
CA GLN A 143 -12.12 13.16 -3.58
C GLN A 143 -12.76 14.43 -4.17
N ARG A 144 -13.15 15.37 -3.31
CA ARG A 144 -13.98 16.53 -3.73
C ARG A 144 -13.16 17.75 -4.14
N ARG A 145 -11.90 17.87 -3.64
CA ARG A 145 -11.05 19.05 -3.85
C ARG A 145 -9.75 18.70 -4.57
N VAL A 146 -8.95 17.78 -4.01
CA VAL A 146 -7.62 17.50 -4.53
C VAL A 146 -7.66 16.73 -5.86
N SER A 147 -8.50 15.69 -5.96
CA SER A 147 -8.60 14.93 -7.21
C SER A 147 -9.10 15.75 -8.41
N PRO A 148 -10.10 16.65 -8.26
CA PRO A 148 -10.48 17.56 -9.35
C PRO A 148 -9.39 18.60 -9.69
N ALA A 149 -8.53 18.97 -8.75
CA ALA A 149 -7.42 19.91 -8.97
C ALA A 149 -6.16 19.26 -9.55
N LEU A 150 -6.20 17.97 -9.90
CA LEU A 150 -5.05 17.26 -10.50
C LEU A 150 -4.49 17.92 -11.76
N PRO A 151 -5.27 18.55 -12.65
CA PRO A 151 -4.70 19.29 -13.79
C PRO A 151 -3.71 20.37 -13.33
N ASP A 152 -4.01 21.12 -12.26
CA ASP A 152 -3.16 22.16 -11.73
C ASP A 152 -1.93 21.59 -10.96
N LEU A 153 -2.08 20.40 -10.38
CA LEU A 153 -1.02 19.69 -9.65
C LEU A 153 -0.13 18.84 -10.57
N PHE A 154 -0.51 18.64 -11.83
CA PHE A 154 0.16 17.74 -12.75
C PHE A 154 1.63 18.11 -12.95
N LEU A 155 1.90 19.33 -13.43
CA LEU A 155 3.26 19.79 -13.71
C LEU A 155 4.13 19.88 -12.43
N PRO A 156 3.65 20.40 -11.30
CA PRO A 156 4.39 20.34 -10.04
C PRO A 156 4.75 18.90 -9.61
N VAL A 157 3.81 17.95 -9.69
CA VAL A 157 4.05 16.53 -9.36
C VAL A 157 5.08 15.92 -10.31
N ALA A 158 4.94 16.15 -11.61
CA ALA A 158 5.86 15.64 -12.63
C ALA A 158 7.28 16.16 -12.42
N THR A 159 7.41 17.46 -12.15
CA THR A 159 8.71 18.08 -11.85
C THR A 159 9.38 17.44 -10.64
N ARG A 160 8.63 17.21 -9.54
CA ARG A 160 9.17 16.56 -8.33
C ARG A 160 9.63 15.13 -8.59
N ILE A 161 8.81 14.35 -9.31
CA ILE A 161 9.19 12.98 -9.71
C ILE A 161 10.47 13.01 -10.56
N SER A 162 10.53 13.87 -11.58
CA SER A 162 11.68 13.97 -12.48
C SER A 162 12.98 14.34 -11.76
N VAL A 163 12.92 15.31 -10.83
CA VAL A 163 14.07 15.72 -10.03
C VAL A 163 14.53 14.61 -9.10
N ALA A 164 13.59 13.95 -8.43
CA ALA A 164 13.90 12.84 -7.53
C ALA A 164 14.47 11.63 -8.30
N MET A 165 13.94 11.28 -9.46
CA MET A 165 14.47 10.20 -10.30
C MET A 165 15.92 10.45 -10.70
N LYS A 166 16.28 11.68 -11.07
CA LYS A 166 17.67 12.05 -11.40
C LYS A 166 18.63 11.91 -10.23
N ARG A 167 18.13 12.11 -9.00
CA ARG A 167 18.93 11.99 -7.79
C ARG A 167 19.07 10.55 -7.31
N GLU A 168 17.98 9.78 -7.37
CA GLU A 168 17.89 8.44 -6.75
C GLU A 168 18.30 7.31 -7.70
N LEU A 169 18.07 7.48 -9.00
CA LEU A 169 18.42 6.46 -10.00
C LEU A 169 19.82 6.69 -10.59
N PRO A 170 20.50 5.63 -11.05
CA PRO A 170 21.87 5.74 -11.56
C PRO A 170 21.99 6.71 -12.72
N ASP A 171 23.05 7.52 -12.71
CA ASP A 171 23.45 8.34 -13.82
C ASP A 171 24.54 7.63 -14.66
N GLY A 172 24.37 7.60 -15.99
CA GLY A 172 25.30 6.98 -16.93
C GLY A 172 24.84 5.63 -17.52
N ASP A 173 25.55 5.19 -18.57
CA ASP A 173 25.21 4.05 -19.43
C ASP A 173 25.75 2.70 -18.95
N LYS A 174 26.48 2.68 -17.82
CA LYS A 174 26.98 1.45 -17.21
C LYS A 174 25.96 0.88 -16.23
N TRP A 175 25.81 -0.44 -16.24
CA TRP A 175 24.99 -1.14 -15.28
C TRP A 175 25.44 -0.87 -13.84
N LYS A 176 24.51 -0.42 -13.01
CA LYS A 176 24.69 -0.25 -11.58
C LYS A 176 23.65 -1.07 -10.83
N LYS A 177 24.10 -1.73 -9.77
CA LYS A 177 23.26 -2.49 -8.85
C LYS A 177 22.62 -1.52 -7.87
N ILE A 178 21.30 -1.57 -7.76
CA ILE A 178 20.52 -0.77 -6.81
C ILE A 178 19.47 -1.63 -6.11
N LYS A 179 18.98 -1.17 -4.98
CA LYS A 179 17.77 -1.68 -4.34
C LYS A 179 16.58 -0.86 -4.82
N PRO A 180 15.66 -1.44 -5.61
CA PRO A 180 14.57 -0.66 -6.23
C PRO A 180 13.72 0.10 -5.23
N LEU A 181 13.37 -0.49 -4.07
CA LEU A 181 12.56 0.20 -3.06
C LEU A 181 13.25 1.47 -2.53
N ASP A 182 14.58 1.40 -2.28
CA ASP A 182 15.34 2.53 -1.73
C ASP A 182 15.47 3.68 -2.74
N ALA A 183 15.38 3.38 -4.06
CA ALA A 183 15.45 4.39 -5.11
C ALA A 183 14.07 4.92 -5.55
N VAL A 184 13.08 4.04 -5.64
CA VAL A 184 11.74 4.39 -6.17
C VAL A 184 10.86 5.09 -5.14
N VAL A 185 10.84 4.61 -3.88
CA VAL A 185 9.96 5.18 -2.86
C VAL A 185 10.25 6.66 -2.55
N PRO A 186 11.53 7.12 -2.45
CA PRO A 186 11.82 8.54 -2.29
C PRO A 186 11.26 9.44 -3.40
N CYS A 187 11.22 8.95 -4.65
CA CYS A 187 10.63 9.71 -5.76
C CYS A 187 9.15 10.01 -5.53
N PHE A 188 8.41 9.04 -4.97
CA PHE A 188 7.01 9.25 -4.60
C PHE A 188 6.85 10.04 -3.31
N SER A 189 7.83 10.02 -2.39
CA SER A 189 7.76 10.77 -1.14
C SER A 189 7.67 12.28 -1.40
N GLU A 190 8.48 12.82 -2.28
CA GLU A 190 8.44 14.26 -2.62
C GLU A 190 7.13 14.64 -3.32
N ALA A 191 6.74 13.88 -4.34
CA ALA A 191 5.53 14.15 -5.10
C ALA A 191 4.26 14.05 -4.24
N MET A 192 4.15 13.01 -3.40
CA MET A 192 2.99 12.86 -2.51
C MET A 192 3.00 13.89 -1.39
N SER A 193 4.17 14.25 -0.86
CA SER A 193 4.27 15.33 0.13
C SER A 193 3.81 16.68 -0.45
N LEU A 194 4.09 16.95 -1.72
CA LEU A 194 3.56 18.14 -2.40
C LEU A 194 2.03 18.13 -2.45
N VAL A 195 1.44 17.02 -2.86
CA VAL A 195 -0.02 16.88 -2.97
C VAL A 195 -0.71 16.94 -1.60
N ILE A 196 -0.03 16.49 -0.55
CA ILE A 196 -0.63 16.40 0.79
C ILE A 196 -0.38 17.65 1.62
N PHE A 197 0.83 18.21 1.58
CA PHE A 197 1.26 19.31 2.49
C PHE A 197 1.52 20.63 1.77
N GLY A 198 1.52 20.64 0.43
CA GLY A 198 1.76 21.84 -0.38
C GLY A 198 3.24 22.21 -0.56
N GLU A 199 3.46 23.20 -1.42
CA GLU A 199 4.80 23.64 -1.84
C GLU A 199 5.64 24.20 -0.68
N ALA A 200 5.03 24.87 0.29
CA ALA A 200 5.75 25.42 1.44
C ALA A 200 6.39 24.32 2.30
N MET A 201 5.64 23.25 2.54
CA MET A 201 6.07 22.15 3.40
C MET A 201 7.06 21.21 2.71
N VAL A 202 6.91 20.97 1.40
CA VAL A 202 7.83 20.08 0.67
C VAL A 202 9.24 20.68 0.51
N LYS A 203 9.40 21.97 0.67
CA LYS A 203 10.73 22.62 0.74
C LYS A 203 11.52 22.23 1.98
N ASN A 204 10.85 21.75 3.02
CA ASN A 204 11.52 21.21 4.20
C ASN A 204 11.81 19.71 3.98
N PRO A 205 13.06 19.31 3.73
CA PRO A 205 13.41 17.91 3.45
C PRO A 205 13.08 16.99 4.62
N ARG A 206 13.02 17.53 5.85
CA ARG A 206 12.68 16.75 7.03
C ARG A 206 11.21 16.34 7.08
N VAL A 207 10.30 17.15 6.58
CA VAL A 207 8.87 16.79 6.43
C VAL A 207 8.72 15.64 5.45
N VAL A 208 9.40 15.71 4.29
CA VAL A 208 9.39 14.67 3.26
C VAL A 208 9.98 13.35 3.80
N GLU A 209 11.09 13.44 4.52
CA GLU A 209 11.73 12.28 5.15
C GLU A 209 10.83 11.63 6.21
N LEU A 210 10.22 12.43 7.08
CA LEU A 210 9.31 11.94 8.12
C LEU A 210 8.06 11.28 7.53
N ALA A 211 7.47 11.85 6.47
CA ALA A 211 6.32 11.26 5.78
C ALA A 211 6.59 9.82 5.31
N TYR A 212 7.82 9.55 4.84
CA TYR A 212 8.26 8.21 4.47
C TYR A 212 8.60 7.32 5.67
N LYS A 213 9.43 7.84 6.61
CA LYS A 213 9.92 7.05 7.75
C LYS A 213 8.83 6.70 8.77
N LEU A 214 7.80 7.53 8.90
CA LEU A 214 6.59 7.20 9.69
C LEU A 214 5.94 5.91 9.20
N THR A 215 5.86 5.72 7.88
CA THR A 215 5.27 4.51 7.28
C THR A 215 6.02 3.25 7.71
N GLN A 216 7.34 3.25 7.66
CA GLN A 216 8.16 2.10 8.03
C GLN A 216 7.96 1.71 9.50
N ASP A 217 8.07 2.68 10.43
CA ASP A 217 7.91 2.41 11.86
C ASP A 217 6.46 1.97 12.19
N LEU A 218 5.47 2.55 11.50
CA LEU A 218 4.06 2.20 11.66
C LEU A 218 3.80 0.74 11.28
N PHE A 219 4.25 0.31 10.11
CA PHE A 219 4.15 -1.09 9.67
C PHE A 219 4.87 -2.01 10.64
N ALA A 220 6.06 -1.63 11.11
CA ALA A 220 6.83 -2.40 12.07
C ALA A 220 6.08 -2.63 13.37
N VAL A 221 5.58 -1.55 13.99
CA VAL A 221 4.77 -1.65 15.22
C VAL A 221 3.52 -2.49 14.99
N ALA A 222 2.80 -2.24 13.88
CA ALA A 222 1.57 -2.97 13.58
C ALA A 222 1.84 -4.48 13.42
N PHE A 223 2.83 -4.85 12.64
CA PHE A 223 3.12 -6.26 12.33
C PHE A 223 3.61 -7.03 13.53
N ILE A 224 4.51 -6.44 14.35
CA ILE A 224 4.99 -7.05 15.58
C ILE A 224 3.84 -7.21 16.57
N MET A 225 3.04 -6.16 16.78
CA MET A 225 1.94 -6.22 17.75
C MET A 225 0.83 -7.16 17.33
N ARG A 226 0.62 -7.43 16.05
CA ARG A 226 -0.34 -8.47 15.60
C ARG A 226 0.09 -9.90 15.96
N LEU A 227 1.36 -10.15 16.20
CA LEU A 227 1.84 -11.43 16.74
C LEU A 227 1.51 -11.59 18.22
N VAL A 228 1.35 -10.48 18.93
CA VAL A 228 1.11 -10.43 20.37
C VAL A 228 -0.39 -10.54 20.67
N PRO A 229 -0.82 -11.38 21.65
CA PRO A 229 -2.19 -11.38 22.14
C PRO A 229 -2.63 -9.99 22.60
N SER A 230 -3.87 -9.61 22.27
CA SER A 230 -4.35 -8.23 22.47
C SER A 230 -4.28 -7.74 23.92
N PHE A 231 -4.43 -8.64 24.91
CA PHE A 231 -4.34 -8.28 26.32
C PHE A 231 -2.89 -7.99 26.78
N LEU A 232 -1.87 -8.50 26.07
CA LEU A 232 -0.46 -8.21 26.34
C LEU A 232 0.06 -7.00 25.56
N GLN A 233 -0.61 -6.59 24.50
CA GLN A 233 -0.17 -5.47 23.65
C GLN A 233 0.09 -4.17 24.42
N PRO A 234 -0.77 -3.73 25.37
CA PRO A 234 -0.55 -2.51 26.13
C PRO A 234 0.72 -2.53 26.97
N ILE A 235 1.15 -3.72 27.41
CA ILE A 235 2.37 -3.90 28.22
C ILE A 235 3.59 -4.01 27.31
N LEU A 236 3.56 -4.93 26.34
CA LEU A 236 4.74 -5.25 25.52
C LEU A 236 5.13 -4.13 24.57
N VAL A 237 4.19 -3.29 24.15
CA VAL A 237 4.46 -2.13 23.26
C VAL A 237 5.42 -1.13 23.90
N TRP A 238 5.45 -1.01 25.23
CA TRP A 238 6.36 -0.12 25.95
C TRP A 238 7.83 -0.56 25.88
N PHE A 239 8.08 -1.85 25.67
CA PHE A 239 9.42 -2.41 25.52
C PHE A 239 9.88 -2.46 24.06
N LEU A 240 9.11 -1.93 23.12
CA LEU A 240 9.40 -1.98 21.70
C LEU A 240 10.07 -0.68 21.23
N PRO A 241 11.40 -0.68 20.94
CA PRO A 241 12.13 0.54 20.57
C PRO A 241 11.55 1.25 19.34
N VAL A 242 11.06 0.49 18.34
CA VAL A 242 10.43 1.07 17.15
C VAL A 242 9.15 1.87 17.51
N LYS A 243 8.45 1.51 18.58
CA LYS A 243 7.31 2.30 19.07
C LYS A 243 7.76 3.66 19.62
N TRP A 244 8.89 3.71 20.32
CA TRP A 244 9.44 4.98 20.80
C TRP A 244 9.89 5.87 19.65
N ASN A 245 10.52 5.27 18.61
CA ASN A 245 10.89 5.97 17.40
C ASN A 245 9.65 6.51 16.67
N LEU A 246 8.61 5.69 16.51
CA LEU A 246 7.34 6.12 15.91
C LEU A 246 6.73 7.31 16.66
N ASN A 247 6.67 7.23 18.00
CA ASN A 247 6.13 8.31 18.82
C ASN A 247 6.97 9.59 18.73
N ARG A 248 8.32 9.45 18.65
CA ARG A 248 9.22 10.61 18.48
C ARG A 248 8.99 11.25 17.11
N LYS A 249 8.91 10.45 16.05
CA LYS A 249 8.67 10.95 14.69
C LYS A 249 7.30 11.60 14.55
N TRP A 250 6.25 11.06 15.18
CA TRP A 250 4.94 11.70 15.20
C TRP A 250 4.98 13.07 15.86
N ARG A 251 5.61 13.21 17.03
CA ARG A 251 5.79 14.51 17.72
C ARG A 251 6.62 15.49 16.91
N GLU A 252 7.69 15.02 16.28
CA GLU A 252 8.52 15.85 15.41
C GLU A 252 7.71 16.30 14.17
N PHE A 253 6.97 15.41 13.55
CA PHE A 253 6.12 15.72 12.42
C PHE A 253 5.05 16.76 12.78
N GLU A 254 4.40 16.60 13.92
CA GLU A 254 3.42 17.57 14.44
C GLU A 254 4.06 18.93 14.73
N SER A 255 5.28 18.98 15.26
CA SER A 255 6.00 20.23 15.51
C SER A 255 6.40 20.98 14.22
N LEU A 256 6.54 20.27 13.08
CA LEU A 256 6.87 20.87 11.80
C LEU A 256 5.63 21.28 10.99
N VAL A 257 4.58 20.47 11.00
CA VAL A 257 3.37 20.69 10.19
C VAL A 257 2.34 21.55 10.94
N GLY A 258 2.24 21.41 12.27
CA GLY A 258 1.28 22.16 13.10
C GLY A 258 1.34 23.68 12.94
N PRO A 259 2.53 24.31 12.95
CA PRO A 259 2.65 25.76 12.70
C PRO A 259 2.10 26.19 11.34
N GLU A 260 2.26 25.40 10.30
CA GLU A 260 1.69 25.70 8.98
C GLU A 260 0.17 25.62 8.98
N VAL A 261 -0.40 24.60 9.67
CA VAL A 261 -1.85 24.53 9.86
C VAL A 261 -2.38 25.77 10.58
N GLN A 262 -1.69 26.18 11.63
CA GLN A 262 -2.09 27.36 12.42
C GLN A 262 -1.99 28.65 11.58
N ARG A 263 -0.90 28.84 10.83
CA ARG A 263 -0.72 29.96 9.91
C ARG A 263 -1.83 30.05 8.86
N GLN A 264 -2.21 28.92 8.26
CA GLN A 264 -3.29 28.90 7.27
C GLN A 264 -4.66 29.19 7.90
N ARG A 265 -4.88 28.77 9.13
CA ARG A 265 -6.11 29.12 9.88
C ARG A 265 -6.20 30.62 10.16
N GLU A 266 -5.13 31.24 10.62
CA GLU A 266 -5.06 32.69 10.86
C GLU A 266 -5.39 33.47 9.59
N ILE A 267 -4.79 33.10 8.44
CA ILE A 267 -5.13 33.71 7.13
C ILE A 267 -6.64 33.59 6.84
N LYS A 268 -7.24 32.41 7.10
CA LYS A 268 -8.68 32.21 6.88
C LYS A 268 -9.54 33.06 7.83
N GLU A 269 -9.16 33.17 9.09
CA GLU A 269 -9.86 33.96 10.12
C GLU A 269 -9.81 35.47 9.79
N ASP A 270 -8.69 35.93 9.22
CA ASP A 270 -8.51 37.30 8.72
C ASP A 270 -9.24 37.59 7.38
N GLY A 271 -10.03 36.65 6.88
CA GLY A 271 -10.76 36.80 5.61
C GLY A 271 -9.92 36.55 4.36
N GLY A 272 -8.65 36.11 4.52
CA GLY A 272 -7.79 35.73 3.42
C GLY A 272 -8.16 34.38 2.83
N SER A 273 -7.72 34.11 1.59
CA SER A 273 -7.88 32.81 0.94
C SER A 273 -6.59 32.00 1.05
N THR A 274 -6.69 30.76 1.53
CA THR A 274 -5.60 29.80 1.42
C THR A 274 -5.48 29.35 -0.04
N VAL A 275 -4.38 29.66 -0.70
CA VAL A 275 -4.21 29.51 -2.17
C VAL A 275 -3.89 28.08 -2.60
N GLY A 276 -3.57 27.17 -1.67
CA GLY A 276 -3.14 25.80 -2.00
C GLY A 276 -4.28 24.89 -2.49
N MET A 277 -3.96 24.02 -3.47
CA MET A 277 -4.81 22.92 -3.92
C MET A 277 -4.41 21.56 -3.31
N ASP A 278 -3.41 21.58 -2.43
CA ASP A 278 -2.99 20.43 -1.65
C ASP A 278 -4.02 20.05 -0.58
N LEU A 279 -3.88 18.82 -0.04
CA LEU A 279 -4.84 18.29 0.92
C LEU A 279 -4.93 19.13 2.19
N LEU A 280 -3.77 19.56 2.76
CA LEU A 280 -3.72 20.33 3.98
C LEU A 280 -4.46 21.68 3.82
N SER A 281 -4.14 22.43 2.76
CA SER A 281 -4.78 23.71 2.47
C SER A 281 -6.29 23.58 2.25
N CYS A 282 -6.71 22.53 1.51
CA CYS A 282 -8.12 22.25 1.30
C CYS A 282 -8.83 21.84 2.59
N MET A 283 -8.18 21.06 3.48
CA MET A 283 -8.77 20.68 4.76
C MET A 283 -8.92 21.90 5.68
N VAL A 284 -7.93 22.76 5.78
CA VAL A 284 -8.04 24.00 6.59
C VAL A 284 -9.15 24.92 6.04
N ARG A 285 -9.21 25.09 4.72
CA ARG A 285 -10.22 25.93 4.06
C ARG A 285 -11.64 25.45 4.32
N ASP A 286 -11.89 24.15 4.16
CA ASP A 286 -13.22 23.56 4.20
C ASP A 286 -13.64 23.09 5.61
N ALA A 287 -12.78 23.25 6.63
CA ALA A 287 -13.08 22.86 8.03
C ALA A 287 -14.24 23.67 8.63
N VAL A 288 -15.25 22.96 9.17
CA VAL A 288 -16.47 23.54 9.74
C VAL A 288 -16.60 23.22 11.22
N THR A 289 -16.39 21.97 11.62
CA THR A 289 -16.55 21.52 13.00
C THR A 289 -15.29 21.79 13.82
N GLY A 290 -15.40 21.93 15.15
CA GLY A 290 -14.25 22.09 16.03
C GLY A 290 -13.24 20.96 15.91
N PHE A 291 -13.70 19.72 15.65
CA PHE A 291 -12.81 18.57 15.37
C PHE A 291 -12.01 18.75 14.08
N GLU A 292 -12.63 19.26 13.02
CA GLU A 292 -11.98 19.51 11.73
C GLU A 292 -11.05 20.73 11.76
N GLN A 293 -11.24 21.63 12.74
CA GLN A 293 -10.44 22.83 12.94
C GLN A 293 -9.22 22.61 13.87
N ASP A 294 -9.15 21.48 14.56
CA ASP A 294 -8.03 21.19 15.47
C ASP A 294 -6.74 20.92 14.68
N PRO A 295 -5.66 21.70 14.89
CA PRO A 295 -4.40 21.53 14.18
C PRO A 295 -3.77 20.15 14.34
N SER A 296 -3.84 19.56 15.53
CA SER A 296 -3.32 18.22 15.79
C SER A 296 -4.10 17.15 15.01
N VAL A 297 -5.43 17.30 14.94
CA VAL A 297 -6.28 16.40 14.15
C VAL A 297 -5.93 16.49 12.67
N LEU A 298 -5.85 17.70 12.12
CA LEU A 298 -5.51 17.93 10.71
C LEU A 298 -4.14 17.35 10.37
N THR A 299 -3.14 17.60 11.21
CA THR A 299 -1.77 17.07 11.03
C THR A 299 -1.75 15.55 11.02
N ILE A 300 -2.42 14.89 11.97
CA ILE A 300 -2.47 13.42 12.03
C ILE A 300 -3.23 12.84 10.83
N LEU A 301 -4.33 13.46 10.42
CA LEU A 301 -5.09 12.99 9.26
C LEU A 301 -4.29 13.13 7.96
N CYS A 302 -3.57 14.24 7.72
CA CYS A 302 -2.66 14.40 6.58
C CYS A 302 -1.50 13.40 6.65
N GLY A 303 -0.87 13.23 7.81
CA GLY A 303 0.18 12.23 8.01
C GLY A 303 -0.30 10.80 7.75
N SER A 304 -1.54 10.47 8.12
CA SER A 304 -2.14 9.15 7.82
C SER A 304 -2.32 8.91 6.32
N VAL A 305 -2.63 9.95 5.55
CA VAL A 305 -2.71 9.87 4.08
C VAL A 305 -1.32 9.67 3.49
N ALA A 306 -0.30 10.37 3.99
CA ALA A 306 1.08 10.21 3.54
C ALA A 306 1.59 8.79 3.78
N THR A 307 1.34 8.21 4.97
CA THR A 307 1.72 6.82 5.28
C THR A 307 1.02 5.79 4.38
N ALA A 308 -0.17 6.06 3.90
CA ALA A 308 -0.89 5.18 2.98
C ALA A 308 -0.43 5.34 1.53
N ALA A 309 -0.10 6.56 1.08
CA ALA A 309 0.13 6.89 -0.32
C ALA A 309 1.56 6.57 -0.80
N ILE A 310 2.58 6.92 -0.01
CA ILE A 310 3.98 6.94 -0.47
C ILE A 310 4.48 5.53 -0.75
N PHE A 311 4.44 4.67 0.26
CA PHE A 311 5.01 3.33 0.15
C PHE A 311 4.24 2.41 -0.79
N SER A 312 2.91 2.52 -0.82
CA SER A 312 2.06 1.63 -1.63
C SER A 312 2.32 1.79 -3.12
N VAL A 313 2.46 3.03 -3.62
CA VAL A 313 2.75 3.29 -5.04
C VAL A 313 4.17 2.86 -5.38
N GLY A 314 5.17 3.19 -4.54
CA GLY A 314 6.56 2.77 -4.78
C GLY A 314 6.72 1.24 -4.80
N ASN A 315 6.08 0.54 -3.87
CA ASN A 315 6.06 -0.92 -3.84
C ASN A 315 5.45 -1.52 -5.11
N LEU A 316 4.33 -0.97 -5.57
CA LEU A 316 3.69 -1.37 -6.81
C LEU A 316 4.63 -1.23 -8.01
N ILE A 317 5.30 -0.09 -8.14
CA ILE A 317 6.22 0.18 -9.25
C ILE A 317 7.41 -0.80 -9.24
N CYS A 318 7.95 -1.15 -8.06
CA CYS A 318 9.01 -2.15 -7.97
C CYS A 318 8.57 -3.53 -8.48
N HIS A 319 7.34 -3.95 -8.18
CA HIS A 319 6.77 -5.18 -8.75
C HIS A 319 6.57 -5.08 -10.26
N LEU A 320 6.06 -3.95 -10.75
CA LEU A 320 5.88 -3.70 -12.18
C LEU A 320 7.21 -3.78 -12.94
N VAL A 321 8.27 -3.15 -12.44
CA VAL A 321 9.60 -3.20 -13.06
C VAL A 321 10.12 -4.65 -13.14
N ALA A 322 9.92 -5.44 -12.08
CA ALA A 322 10.28 -6.85 -12.08
C ALA A 322 9.45 -7.66 -13.10
N ASP A 323 8.15 -7.39 -13.19
CA ASP A 323 7.27 -8.08 -14.16
C ASP A 323 7.64 -7.71 -15.61
N LEU A 324 7.93 -6.45 -15.90
CA LEU A 324 8.40 -5.99 -17.21
C LEU A 324 9.77 -6.56 -17.56
N THR A 325 10.66 -6.72 -16.57
CA THR A 325 11.96 -7.38 -16.80
C THR A 325 11.80 -8.84 -17.23
N THR A 326 10.77 -9.51 -16.73
CA THR A 326 10.46 -10.90 -17.11
C THR A 326 9.79 -10.99 -18.50
N ASN A 327 9.17 -9.89 -18.97
CA ASN A 327 8.36 -9.86 -20.19
C ASN A 327 8.86 -8.75 -21.16
N PRO A 328 10.00 -8.97 -21.83
CA PRO A 328 10.63 -7.95 -22.67
C PRO A 328 9.75 -7.50 -23.85
N ASP A 329 8.95 -8.38 -24.43
CA ASP A 329 8.04 -8.03 -25.53
C ASP A 329 7.02 -6.98 -25.11
N ILE A 330 6.46 -7.10 -23.90
CA ILE A 330 5.53 -6.12 -23.33
C ILE A 330 6.26 -4.80 -23.02
N LEU A 331 7.50 -4.88 -22.52
CA LEU A 331 8.32 -3.70 -22.27
C LEU A 331 8.56 -2.91 -23.56
N ASP A 332 8.88 -3.59 -24.66
CA ASP A 332 9.12 -2.98 -25.96
C ASP A 332 7.83 -2.38 -26.56
N GLU A 333 6.69 -3.03 -26.37
CA GLU A 333 5.39 -2.50 -26.76
C GLU A 333 5.02 -1.23 -26.01
N LEU A 334 5.23 -1.19 -24.68
CA LEU A 334 5.01 0.02 -23.88
C LEU A 334 5.93 1.16 -24.30
N ARG A 335 7.19 0.86 -24.60
CA ARG A 335 8.14 1.86 -25.13
C ARG A 335 7.72 2.39 -26.51
N ALA A 336 7.19 1.52 -27.36
CA ALA A 336 6.65 1.92 -28.66
C ALA A 336 5.42 2.85 -28.49
N GLU A 337 4.51 2.52 -27.56
CA GLU A 337 3.36 3.36 -27.24
C GLU A 337 3.79 4.76 -26.76
N ILE A 338 4.80 4.83 -25.87
CA ILE A 338 5.34 6.11 -25.38
C ILE A 338 5.93 6.93 -26.54
N ARG A 339 6.71 6.30 -27.45
CA ARG A 339 7.28 6.98 -28.61
C ARG A 339 6.20 7.51 -29.57
N THR A 340 5.20 6.70 -29.85
CA THR A 340 4.06 7.10 -30.71
C THR A 340 3.33 8.28 -30.09
N LYS A 341 2.99 8.20 -28.82
CA LYS A 341 2.30 9.28 -28.11
C LYS A 341 3.12 10.56 -28.05
N HIS A 342 4.43 10.46 -27.80
CA HIS A 342 5.35 11.60 -27.81
C HIS A 342 5.37 12.30 -29.19
N ALA A 343 5.38 11.52 -30.29
CA ALA A 343 5.31 12.07 -31.64
C ALA A 343 3.96 12.73 -31.96
N GLU A 344 2.84 12.09 -31.55
CA GLU A 344 1.49 12.63 -31.73
C GLU A 344 1.28 13.97 -31.03
N THR A 345 1.86 14.14 -29.85
CA THR A 345 1.75 15.37 -29.04
C THR A 345 2.81 16.40 -29.34
N GLY A 346 3.69 16.15 -30.32
CA GLY A 346 4.85 17.02 -30.59
C GLY A 346 5.82 17.14 -29.41
N GLY A 347 5.89 16.12 -28.58
CA GLY A 347 6.74 16.09 -27.38
C GLY A 347 6.09 16.71 -26.14
N HIS A 348 4.87 17.20 -26.23
CA HIS A 348 4.15 17.80 -25.11
C HIS A 348 3.32 16.75 -24.36
N TRP A 349 3.60 16.57 -23.07
CA TRP A 349 2.90 15.63 -22.20
C TRP A 349 2.02 16.38 -21.20
N ASP A 350 0.73 16.14 -21.29
CA ASP A 350 -0.29 16.67 -20.38
C ASP A 350 -1.16 15.54 -19.78
N MET A 351 -2.14 15.91 -18.98
CA MET A 351 -3.07 14.95 -18.36
C MET A 351 -3.84 14.10 -19.40
N PRO A 352 -4.38 14.65 -20.51
CA PRO A 352 -4.98 13.87 -21.58
C PRO A 352 -4.03 12.87 -22.23
N ALA A 353 -2.81 13.29 -22.59
CA ALA A 353 -1.79 12.42 -23.18
C ALA A 353 -1.42 11.27 -22.23
N LEU A 354 -1.20 11.56 -20.94
CA LEU A 354 -0.93 10.56 -19.94
C LEU A 354 -2.13 9.64 -19.70
N GLY A 355 -3.34 10.18 -19.74
CA GLY A 355 -4.59 9.45 -19.55
C GLY A 355 -4.88 8.42 -20.63
N SER A 356 -4.36 8.62 -21.84
CA SER A 356 -4.53 7.71 -22.98
C SER A 356 -3.65 6.45 -22.92
N LEU A 357 -2.71 6.35 -21.97
CA LEU A 357 -1.93 5.14 -21.73
C LEU A 357 -2.75 4.13 -20.90
N GLU A 358 -3.00 2.94 -21.46
CA GLU A 358 -4.02 2.02 -20.94
C GLU A 358 -3.50 0.81 -20.14
N LYS A 359 -2.19 0.58 -20.03
CA LYS A 359 -1.60 -0.75 -19.79
C LYS A 359 -1.02 -1.08 -18.39
N LEU A 360 -1.56 -0.57 -17.25
CA LEU A 360 -0.96 -0.74 -15.90
C LEU A 360 -1.96 -1.20 -14.81
N TYR A 361 -1.71 -2.37 -14.12
CA TYR A 361 -2.59 -2.90 -13.04
C TYR A 361 -1.92 -3.64 -11.87
N PRO A 362 -2.44 -3.52 -10.59
CA PRO A 362 -2.09 -4.36 -9.42
C PRO A 362 -3.24 -4.93 -8.56
N LEU A 363 -2.94 -5.77 -7.52
CA LEU A 363 -3.84 -6.61 -6.71
C LEU A 363 -3.97 -6.19 -5.23
N ILE A 364 -5.18 -6.23 -4.60
CA ILE A 364 -5.45 -5.98 -3.16
C ILE A 364 -6.65 -6.76 -2.58
N VAL A 365 -6.72 -6.89 -1.23
CA VAL A 365 -7.75 -7.58 -0.43
C VAL A 365 -8.85 -6.62 0.07
N TYR A 366 -10.10 -7.09 0.09
CA TYR A 366 -11.29 -6.32 0.47
C TYR A 366 -11.88 -6.79 1.81
N SER A 367 -11.83 -5.98 2.85
CA SER A 367 -12.27 -6.36 4.22
C SER A 367 -13.18 -5.35 4.90
N ARG A 368 -14.08 -5.81 5.77
CA ARG A 368 -15.02 -4.99 6.58
C ARG A 368 -15.18 -5.54 7.99
N VAL A 369 -15.52 -4.67 8.94
CA VAL A 369 -16.02 -5.03 10.26
C VAL A 369 -17.54 -4.87 10.29
N VAL A 370 -18.23 -5.87 10.80
CA VAL A 370 -19.68 -5.86 10.97
C VAL A 370 -20.04 -5.02 12.21
N LYS A 371 -20.79 -3.95 12.04
CA LYS A 371 -21.24 -3.05 13.14
C LYS A 371 -22.64 -3.36 13.63
N LYS A 372 -23.50 -3.91 12.78
CA LYS A 372 -24.85 -4.37 13.09
C LYS A 372 -25.04 -5.76 12.47
N ASP A 373 -25.77 -6.62 13.16
CA ASP A 373 -26.11 -7.93 12.63
C ASP A 373 -26.83 -7.79 11.29
N CYS A 374 -26.44 -8.58 10.30
CA CYS A 374 -27.05 -8.59 8.97
C CYS A 374 -26.92 -9.96 8.31
N VAL A 375 -27.59 -10.13 7.18
CA VAL A 375 -27.51 -11.31 6.33
C VAL A 375 -26.90 -10.92 4.99
N LEU A 376 -25.93 -11.68 4.51
CA LEU A 376 -25.23 -11.47 3.24
C LEU A 376 -25.19 -12.79 2.46
N GLY A 377 -25.85 -12.84 1.32
CA GLY A 377 -25.93 -14.06 0.52
C GLY A 377 -26.44 -15.26 1.31
N GLY A 378 -27.38 -15.07 2.22
CA GLY A 378 -27.89 -16.11 3.12
C GLY A 378 -27.01 -16.41 4.35
N VAL A 379 -25.85 -15.77 4.49
CA VAL A 379 -24.95 -15.95 5.64
C VAL A 379 -25.29 -14.93 6.72
N HIS A 380 -25.62 -15.39 7.93
CA HIS A 380 -25.80 -14.53 9.09
C HIS A 380 -24.45 -14.06 9.62
N VAL A 381 -24.19 -12.77 9.59
CA VAL A 381 -23.00 -12.14 10.16
C VAL A 381 -23.38 -11.24 11.35
N ARG A 382 -22.62 -11.35 12.44
CA ARG A 382 -22.91 -10.71 13.73
C ARG A 382 -21.98 -9.52 13.97
N ARG A 383 -22.44 -8.55 14.74
CA ARG A 383 -21.66 -7.42 15.20
C ARG A 383 -20.31 -7.85 15.78
N GLY A 384 -19.25 -7.19 15.36
CA GLY A 384 -17.86 -7.44 15.78
C GLY A 384 -17.13 -8.49 14.94
N GLN A 385 -17.82 -9.21 14.06
CA GLN A 385 -17.17 -10.15 13.13
C GLN A 385 -16.44 -9.41 12.01
N PHE A 386 -15.40 -10.05 11.51
CA PHE A 386 -14.63 -9.58 10.34
C PHE A 386 -15.06 -10.38 9.13
N ILE A 387 -15.49 -9.68 8.10
CA ILE A 387 -15.75 -10.26 6.79
C ILE A 387 -14.67 -9.81 5.82
N THR A 388 -14.27 -10.69 4.95
CA THR A 388 -13.32 -10.41 3.87
C THR A 388 -13.75 -11.11 2.59
N MET A 389 -13.27 -10.60 1.47
CA MET A 389 -13.38 -11.24 0.17
C MET A 389 -12.01 -11.37 -0.43
N SER A 390 -11.73 -12.52 -1.03
CA SER A 390 -10.50 -12.74 -1.74
C SER A 390 -10.59 -12.08 -3.11
N GLY A 391 -9.81 -11.02 -3.33
CA GLY A 391 -9.65 -10.45 -4.69
C GLY A 391 -9.06 -11.48 -5.64
N ARG A 392 -8.27 -12.42 -5.12
CA ARG A 392 -7.64 -13.50 -5.87
C ARG A 392 -8.67 -14.50 -6.43
N GLU A 393 -9.79 -14.75 -5.74
CA GLU A 393 -10.92 -15.55 -6.25
C GLU A 393 -11.38 -15.08 -7.64
N ARG A 394 -11.41 -13.75 -7.84
CA ARG A 394 -11.83 -13.15 -9.11
C ARG A 394 -10.69 -13.10 -10.11
N THR A 395 -9.54 -12.57 -9.71
CA THR A 395 -8.40 -12.34 -10.61
C THR A 395 -7.72 -13.64 -11.07
N MET A 396 -7.84 -14.73 -10.31
CA MET A 396 -7.31 -16.06 -10.67
C MET A 396 -8.37 -17.00 -11.19
N ASN A 397 -9.55 -16.51 -11.55
CA ASN A 397 -10.64 -17.33 -12.05
C ASN A 397 -10.51 -17.57 -13.57
N PRO A 398 -10.30 -18.82 -14.02
CA PRO A 398 -10.12 -19.12 -15.44
C PRO A 398 -11.41 -18.94 -16.27
N THR A 399 -12.58 -18.83 -15.61
CA THR A 399 -13.82 -18.50 -16.32
C THR A 399 -13.94 -17.02 -16.64
N LEU A 400 -13.22 -16.16 -15.90
CA LEU A 400 -13.18 -14.71 -16.11
C LEU A 400 -11.97 -14.28 -16.94
N TYR A 401 -10.84 -14.94 -16.74
CA TYR A 401 -9.58 -14.59 -17.40
C TYR A 401 -8.90 -15.82 -17.94
N GLU A 402 -8.47 -15.75 -19.20
CA GLU A 402 -7.63 -16.76 -19.82
C GLU A 402 -6.25 -16.76 -19.15
N ASP A 403 -5.72 -17.95 -18.79
CA ASP A 403 -4.43 -18.12 -18.08
C ASP A 403 -4.25 -17.09 -16.96
N PRO A 404 -5.09 -17.14 -15.90
CA PRO A 404 -5.10 -16.09 -14.88
C PRO A 404 -3.81 -16.05 -14.03
N ASP A 405 -3.03 -17.12 -14.01
CA ASP A 405 -1.74 -17.29 -13.36
C ASP A 405 -0.55 -16.78 -14.20
N VAL A 406 -0.78 -16.51 -15.50
CA VAL A 406 0.22 -15.94 -16.41
C VAL A 406 0.12 -14.41 -16.46
N TYR A 407 1.26 -13.73 -16.33
CA TYR A 407 1.31 -12.29 -16.53
C TYR A 407 1.03 -11.96 -18.00
N LYS A 408 -0.10 -11.30 -18.26
CA LYS A 408 -0.48 -10.74 -19.56
C LYS A 408 -0.63 -9.23 -19.38
N GLY A 409 0.42 -8.46 -19.67
CA GLY A 409 0.48 -7.01 -19.40
C GLY A 409 -0.62 -6.20 -20.08
N LEU A 410 -1.18 -6.71 -21.18
CA LEU A 410 -2.25 -6.07 -21.94
C LEU A 410 -3.64 -6.64 -21.65
N ARG A 411 -3.76 -7.50 -20.65
CA ARG A 411 -5.01 -8.20 -20.31
C ARG A 411 -6.24 -7.29 -20.20
N PHE A 412 -6.06 -6.07 -19.74
CA PHE A 412 -7.12 -5.11 -19.47
C PHE A 412 -7.24 -3.99 -20.51
N CYS A 413 -6.41 -4.05 -21.55
CA CYS A 413 -6.40 -3.07 -22.66
C CYS A 413 -7.21 -3.55 -23.86
N THR A 414 -7.42 -4.85 -23.96
CA THR A 414 -8.27 -5.45 -24.98
C THR A 414 -9.66 -5.73 -24.41
N PRO A 415 -10.73 -5.67 -25.23
CA PRO A 415 -12.05 -6.13 -24.85
C PRO A 415 -11.97 -7.54 -24.28
N ASP A 416 -12.56 -7.76 -23.09
CA ASP A 416 -12.58 -9.08 -22.48
C ASP A 416 -13.83 -9.88 -22.88
N LYS A 417 -13.83 -11.20 -22.57
CA LYS A 417 -14.97 -12.07 -22.89
C LYS A 417 -16.26 -11.71 -22.11
N ILE A 418 -16.16 -10.83 -21.12
CA ILE A 418 -17.27 -10.41 -20.28
C ILE A 418 -17.93 -9.16 -20.85
N ASP A 419 -17.12 -8.25 -21.46
CA ASP A 419 -17.61 -7.01 -22.04
C ASP A 419 -16.68 -6.57 -23.18
N GLU A 420 -17.07 -6.81 -24.42
CA GLU A 420 -16.32 -6.52 -25.64
C GLU A 420 -16.00 -5.02 -25.83
N HIS A 421 -16.59 -4.14 -25.02
CA HIS A 421 -16.42 -2.68 -25.11
C HIS A 421 -15.69 -2.10 -23.90
N ARG A 422 -15.23 -2.94 -22.97
CA ARG A 422 -14.72 -2.49 -21.67
C ARG A 422 -13.21 -2.36 -21.62
N VAL A 423 -12.73 -1.16 -21.89
CA VAL A 423 -11.38 -0.75 -21.49
C VAL A 423 -11.41 -0.39 -20.00
N ARG A 424 -10.45 -0.91 -19.23
CA ARG A 424 -10.35 -0.66 -17.78
C ARG A 424 -9.11 0.18 -17.45
N PRO A 425 -9.18 1.53 -17.47
CA PRO A 425 -8.09 2.39 -17.02
C PRO A 425 -7.65 2.05 -15.60
N PHE A 426 -6.37 2.24 -15.29
CA PHE A 426 -5.76 1.89 -14.00
C PHE A 426 -6.54 2.41 -12.78
N ARG A 427 -7.10 3.63 -12.84
CA ARG A 427 -7.92 4.24 -11.77
C ARG A 427 -9.34 3.69 -11.65
N THR A 428 -9.75 2.74 -12.50
CA THR A 428 -11.12 2.21 -12.49
C THR A 428 -11.42 1.46 -11.20
N VAL A 429 -12.58 1.71 -10.61
CA VAL A 429 -13.12 0.92 -9.50
C VAL A 429 -13.94 -0.21 -10.09
N ASP A 430 -13.51 -1.43 -9.83
CA ASP A 430 -14.09 -2.63 -10.40
C ASP A 430 -14.41 -3.66 -9.30
N THR A 431 -15.39 -4.52 -9.54
CA THR A 431 -15.74 -5.63 -8.64
C THR A 431 -14.95 -6.90 -8.95
N ASP A 432 -14.37 -6.99 -10.14
CA ASP A 432 -13.55 -8.12 -10.57
C ASP A 432 -12.07 -7.91 -10.23
N ILE A 433 -11.63 -6.63 -10.20
CA ILE A 433 -10.27 -6.23 -9.86
C ILE A 433 -10.34 -5.26 -8.69
N LEU A 434 -10.11 -5.76 -7.48
CA LEU A 434 -10.26 -5.00 -6.24
C LEU A 434 -9.05 -4.11 -5.91
N THR A 435 -8.23 -3.73 -6.89
CA THR A 435 -7.03 -2.88 -6.68
C THR A 435 -7.31 -1.66 -5.82
N TRP A 436 -8.39 -0.96 -6.13
CA TRP A 436 -8.80 0.24 -5.40
C TRP A 436 -9.90 -0.01 -4.38
N GLY A 437 -10.21 -1.28 -4.11
CA GLY A 437 -11.41 -1.64 -3.37
C GLY A 437 -12.68 -1.44 -4.21
N ALA A 438 -13.84 -1.39 -3.55
CA ALA A 438 -15.12 -1.24 -4.25
C ALA A 438 -16.11 -0.36 -3.49
N GLY A 439 -17.06 0.23 -4.22
CA GLY A 439 -18.14 1.04 -3.69
C GLY A 439 -17.67 2.29 -2.95
N ARG A 440 -18.37 2.67 -1.88
CA ARG A 440 -18.08 3.89 -1.10
C ARG A 440 -16.72 3.87 -0.38
N ALA A 441 -16.14 2.69 -0.19
CA ALA A 441 -14.84 2.51 0.45
C ALA A 441 -13.71 2.28 -0.56
N ALA A 442 -13.93 2.60 -1.82
CA ALA A 442 -12.86 2.63 -2.82
C ALA A 442 -11.79 3.67 -2.44
N CYS A 443 -10.55 3.42 -2.85
CA CYS A 443 -9.42 4.30 -2.55
C CYS A 443 -9.70 5.75 -2.99
N PRO A 444 -9.65 6.71 -2.06
CA PRO A 444 -9.89 8.12 -2.38
C PRO A 444 -8.77 8.76 -3.20
N GLY A 445 -7.53 8.23 -3.08
CA GLY A 445 -6.35 8.74 -3.77
C GLY A 445 -6.03 8.08 -5.10
N ARG A 446 -6.90 7.22 -5.64
CA ARG A 446 -6.62 6.45 -6.86
C ARG A 446 -6.28 7.29 -8.10
N ALA A 447 -6.91 8.46 -8.25
CA ALA A 447 -6.62 9.35 -9.37
C ALA A 447 -5.23 9.99 -9.25
N ILE A 448 -4.82 10.35 -8.03
CA ILE A 448 -3.50 10.88 -7.74
C ILE A 448 -2.42 9.81 -7.98
N ALA A 449 -2.69 8.59 -7.49
CA ALA A 449 -1.78 7.46 -7.67
C ALA A 449 -1.63 7.06 -9.15
N ASP A 450 -2.71 7.09 -9.94
CA ASP A 450 -2.69 6.84 -11.39
C ASP A 450 -1.76 7.83 -12.10
N VAL A 451 -1.96 9.12 -11.86
CA VAL A 451 -1.14 10.18 -12.48
C VAL A 451 0.34 10.06 -12.07
N ALA A 452 0.62 9.95 -10.79
CA ALA A 452 2.01 9.86 -10.30
C ALA A 452 2.71 8.60 -10.79
N ALA A 453 2.03 7.45 -10.77
CA ALA A 453 2.59 6.19 -11.27
C ALA A 453 2.90 6.25 -12.76
N LYS A 454 1.98 6.79 -13.58
CA LYS A 454 2.18 6.93 -15.03
C LYS A 454 3.31 7.90 -15.36
N ILE A 455 3.40 9.05 -14.70
CA ILE A 455 4.53 9.99 -14.86
C ILE A 455 5.86 9.27 -14.64
N PHE A 456 5.97 8.58 -13.48
CA PHE A 456 7.19 7.86 -13.13
C PHE A 456 7.52 6.75 -14.15
N VAL A 457 6.54 5.93 -14.53
CA VAL A 457 6.74 4.81 -15.45
C VAL A 457 7.11 5.30 -16.84
N VAL A 458 6.46 6.32 -17.39
CA VAL A 458 6.78 6.87 -18.70
C VAL A 458 8.24 7.35 -18.75
N GLN A 459 8.69 8.11 -17.73
CA GLN A 459 10.08 8.54 -17.67
C GLN A 459 11.04 7.38 -17.44
N LEU A 460 10.69 6.42 -16.58
CA LEU A 460 11.52 5.25 -16.33
C LEU A 460 11.74 4.42 -17.61
N LEU A 461 10.68 4.14 -18.34
CA LEU A 461 10.74 3.33 -19.56
C LEU A 461 11.47 4.05 -20.71
N ASP A 462 11.38 5.38 -20.75
CA ASP A 462 12.15 6.18 -21.72
C ASP A 462 13.64 6.27 -21.35
N GLU A 463 13.95 6.55 -20.08
CA GLU A 463 15.32 6.92 -19.68
C GLU A 463 16.17 5.74 -19.19
N TYR A 464 15.58 4.57 -18.82
CA TYR A 464 16.33 3.48 -18.18
C TYR A 464 16.09 2.12 -18.80
N ASP A 465 17.19 1.34 -18.87
CA ASP A 465 17.15 -0.12 -18.95
C ASP A 465 17.30 -0.70 -17.55
N PHE A 466 16.67 -1.85 -17.33
CA PHE A 466 16.75 -2.60 -16.07
C PHE A 466 16.84 -4.11 -16.33
N ALA A 467 17.50 -4.83 -15.43
CA ALA A 467 17.73 -6.27 -15.53
C ALA A 467 17.84 -6.89 -14.13
N PHE A 468 17.66 -8.20 -14.04
CA PHE A 468 17.93 -8.94 -12.80
C PHE A 468 19.44 -9.16 -12.64
N VAL A 469 19.92 -9.14 -11.38
CA VAL A 469 21.34 -9.36 -11.07
C VAL A 469 21.78 -10.76 -11.53
N ASP A 470 20.98 -11.78 -11.23
CA ASP A 470 21.30 -13.19 -11.52
C ASP A 470 20.38 -13.80 -12.60
N GLY A 471 19.77 -12.96 -13.44
CA GLY A 471 18.82 -13.40 -14.46
C GLY A 471 17.52 -14.00 -13.95
N LYS A 472 17.25 -13.92 -12.63
CA LYS A 472 16.06 -14.45 -12.00
C LYS A 472 15.24 -13.34 -11.36
N ARG A 473 13.91 -13.43 -11.50
CA ARG A 473 12.98 -12.52 -10.84
C ARG A 473 13.14 -12.61 -9.33
N PRO A 474 13.35 -11.49 -8.62
CA PRO A 474 13.44 -11.48 -7.18
C PRO A 474 12.14 -11.94 -6.51
N GLU A 475 12.26 -12.77 -5.46
CA GLU A 475 11.11 -13.24 -4.71
C GLU A 475 10.48 -12.11 -3.88
N PRO A 476 9.13 -12.02 -3.85
CA PRO A 476 8.45 -11.07 -2.98
C PRO A 476 8.60 -11.48 -1.51
N SER A 477 8.52 -10.51 -0.62
CA SER A 477 8.41 -10.73 0.82
C SER A 477 6.94 -10.67 1.23
N THR A 478 6.47 -11.69 1.95
CA THR A 478 5.10 -11.73 2.47
C THR A 478 5.12 -11.64 3.99
N PHE A 479 4.27 -10.77 4.54
CA PHE A 479 4.08 -10.69 5.98
C PHE A 479 2.60 -10.44 6.29
N HIS A 480 1.99 -11.33 7.05
CA HIS A 480 0.54 -11.42 7.16
C HIS A 480 -0.11 -11.55 5.74
N GLU A 481 -1.15 -10.80 5.48
CA GLU A 481 -1.82 -10.73 4.17
C GLU A 481 -1.17 -9.75 3.20
N PHE A 482 -0.06 -9.12 3.56
CA PHE A 482 0.63 -8.13 2.73
C PHE A 482 1.75 -8.76 1.91
N VAL A 483 1.87 -8.31 0.67
CA VAL A 483 2.93 -8.70 -0.26
C VAL A 483 3.76 -7.46 -0.58
N PHE A 484 5.06 -7.55 -0.35
CA PHE A 484 6.01 -6.47 -0.58
C PHE A 484 7.07 -6.91 -1.58
N PHE A 485 7.57 -5.97 -2.36
CA PHE A 485 8.87 -6.14 -3.00
C PHE A 485 9.91 -6.25 -1.87
N ASN A 486 10.70 -7.31 -1.89
CA ASN A 486 11.64 -7.54 -0.79
C ASN A 486 12.69 -6.41 -0.76
N PRO A 487 12.86 -5.69 0.37
CA PRO A 487 13.80 -4.57 0.46
C PRO A 487 15.25 -4.95 0.26
N ASP A 488 15.59 -6.25 0.38
CA ASP A 488 16.95 -6.75 0.11
C ASP A 488 17.17 -7.12 -1.36
N ASN A 489 16.12 -7.13 -2.17
CA ASN A 489 16.23 -7.43 -3.58
C ASN A 489 16.99 -6.32 -4.31
N GLU A 490 17.93 -6.73 -5.16
CA GLU A 490 18.73 -5.86 -5.99
C GLU A 490 18.39 -6.09 -7.46
N MET A 491 18.43 -5.02 -8.24
CA MET A 491 18.30 -5.04 -9.69
C MET A 491 19.41 -4.17 -10.32
N LEU A 492 19.69 -4.41 -11.58
CA LEU A 492 20.62 -3.64 -12.39
C LEU A 492 19.85 -2.55 -13.14
N PHE A 493 20.36 -1.33 -13.09
CA PHE A 493 19.83 -0.18 -13.83
C PHE A 493 20.95 0.53 -14.57
N ARG A 494 20.64 1.10 -15.75
CA ARG A 494 21.51 2.03 -16.49
C ARG A 494 20.67 3.02 -17.29
N ARG A 495 21.26 4.14 -17.65
CA ARG A 495 20.63 5.06 -18.60
C ARG A 495 20.63 4.49 -20.01
N ARG A 496 19.55 4.73 -20.73
CA ARG A 496 19.40 4.38 -22.13
C ARG A 496 20.07 5.42 -23.01
N LYS A 497 20.64 4.96 -24.14
CA LYS A 497 21.24 5.81 -25.18
C LYS A 497 20.20 6.34 -26.18
N ASP A 498 19.09 5.61 -26.34
CA ASP A 498 18.01 5.86 -27.28
C ASP A 498 16.76 6.48 -26.65
N SER A 499 16.93 7.15 -25.49
CA SER A 499 15.87 7.95 -24.87
C SER A 499 15.45 9.09 -25.80
N ILE A 500 14.15 9.29 -25.92
CA ILE A 500 13.57 10.43 -26.68
C ILE A 500 13.46 11.70 -25.83
N GLY A 501 13.84 11.61 -24.55
CA GLY A 501 13.89 12.75 -23.65
C GLY A 501 12.53 13.27 -23.22
N VAL A 502 11.61 12.36 -22.85
CA VAL A 502 10.29 12.73 -22.33
C VAL A 502 10.41 13.78 -21.23
N ARG A 503 9.62 14.87 -21.36
CA ARG A 503 9.48 15.93 -20.36
C ARG A 503 8.00 16.25 -20.20
N PHE A 504 7.59 16.54 -18.96
CA PHE A 504 6.24 16.95 -18.63
C PHE A 504 6.18 18.46 -18.43
#